data_f356e410bb852c02850b34078a9142e5
#
_entry.id   f356e410bb852c02850b34078a9142e5
#
_cell.length_a   1.000
_cell.length_b   1.000
_cell.length_c   1.000
_cell.angle_alpha   90.00
_cell.angle_beta   90.00
_cell.angle_gamma   90.00
#
_symmetry.space_group_name_H-M   'P 1'
#
loop_
_entity.id
_entity.type
_entity.pdbx_description
1 polymer ?
#
loop_
_entity_poly.entity_id
_entity_poly.type
_entity_poly.pdbx_seq_one_letter_code
_entity_poly.pdbx_strand_id
1 'polypeptide(L)' 'MNANPILLQKKYARVVALFAKENNISLEKALDVFYHSELYKLMSEGVSDMHCMSDEYLVQEL' A
#
# COMPACT_ATOMS: atom_id res chain seq x y z
N MET A 1 6.54 -15.11 -9.54
CA MET A 1 6.78 -14.02 -10.50
C MET A 1 7.01 -12.73 -9.75
N ASN A 2 7.99 -11.97 -10.17
CA ASN A 2 8.32 -10.73 -9.50
C ASN A 2 7.49 -9.58 -10.04
N ALA A 3 6.95 -8.77 -9.14
CA ALA A 3 6.26 -7.57 -9.54
C ALA A 3 7.26 -6.57 -10.12
N ASN A 4 6.83 -5.83 -11.13
CA ASN A 4 7.66 -4.77 -11.69
C ASN A 4 7.83 -3.68 -10.62
N PRO A 5 9.07 -3.31 -10.26
CA PRO A 5 9.28 -2.32 -9.19
C PRO A 5 8.59 -0.97 -9.44
N ILE A 6 8.55 -0.54 -10.70
CA ILE A 6 7.89 0.72 -11.04
C ILE A 6 6.39 0.63 -10.81
N LEU A 7 5.78 -0.46 -11.25
CA LEU A 7 4.35 -0.68 -11.05
C LEU A 7 4.02 -0.82 -9.57
N LEU A 8 4.89 -1.47 -8.82
CA LEU A 8 4.69 -1.64 -7.40
C LEU A 8 4.73 -0.30 -6.66
N GLN A 9 5.66 0.58 -7.04
CA GLN A 9 5.73 1.90 -6.44
C GLN A 9 4.49 2.73 -6.75
N LYS A 10 3.98 2.63 -7.97
CA LYS A 10 2.74 3.31 -8.33
C LYS A 10 1.57 2.78 -7.51
N LYS A 11 1.54 1.49 -7.27
CA LYS A 11 0.51 0.87 -6.44
C LYS A 11 0.59 1.41 -5.01
N TYR A 12 1.77 1.47 -4.45
CA TYR A 12 1.97 2.02 -3.11
C TYR A 12 1.45 3.45 -3.02
N ALA A 13 1.80 4.28 -4.02
CA ALA A 13 1.39 5.68 -4.01
C ALA A 13 -0.13 5.81 -4.01
N ARG A 14 -0.82 4.99 -4.81
CA ARG A 14 -2.28 5.03 -4.86
C ARG A 14 -2.90 4.58 -3.54
N VAL A 15 -2.38 3.50 -2.97
CA VAL A 15 -2.90 2.98 -1.71
C VAL A 15 -2.71 3.99 -0.59
N VAL A 16 -1.53 4.58 -0.50
CA VAL A 16 -1.24 5.57 0.54
C VAL A 16 -2.11 6.79 0.37
N ALA A 17 -2.28 7.28 -0.86
CA ALA A 17 -3.10 8.45 -1.11
C ALA A 17 -4.57 8.19 -0.74
N LEU A 18 -5.08 7.02 -1.08
CA LEU A 18 -6.45 6.65 -0.74
C LEU A 18 -6.61 6.52 0.77
N PHE A 19 -5.65 5.90 1.43
CA PHE A 19 -5.67 5.75 2.88
C PHE A 19 -5.70 7.11 3.57
N ALA A 20 -4.85 8.04 3.11
CA ALA A 20 -4.82 9.39 3.68
C ALA A 20 -6.16 10.09 3.51
N LYS A 21 -6.76 9.97 2.33
CA LYS A 21 -8.03 10.61 2.04
C LYS A 21 -9.15 10.04 2.90
N GLU A 22 -9.22 8.72 3.01
CA GLU A 22 -10.31 8.07 3.74
C GLU A 22 -10.22 8.29 5.24
N ASN A 23 -9.01 8.50 5.75
CA ASN A 23 -8.81 8.71 7.18
C ASN A 23 -8.59 10.16 7.54
N ASN A 24 -8.63 11.05 6.53
CA ASN A 24 -8.49 12.48 6.72
C ASN A 24 -7.19 12.84 7.47
N ILE A 25 -6.10 12.21 7.04
CA ILE A 25 -4.77 12.46 7.59
C ILE A 25 -3.86 12.95 6.48
N SER A 26 -2.71 13.51 6.86
CA SER A 26 -1.76 13.99 5.87
C SER A 26 -1.13 12.82 5.11
N LEU A 27 -0.64 13.11 3.91
CA LEU A 27 0.06 12.10 3.13
C LEU A 27 1.29 11.60 3.86
N GLU A 28 2.00 12.49 4.54
CA GLU A 28 3.18 12.13 5.31
C GLU A 28 2.82 11.14 6.42
N LYS A 29 1.73 11.40 7.12
CA LYS A 29 1.27 10.49 8.17
C LYS A 29 0.85 9.15 7.58
N ALA A 30 0.17 9.17 6.46
CA ALA A 30 -0.26 7.94 5.79
C ALA A 30 0.95 7.11 5.34
N LEU A 31 1.99 7.76 4.83
CA LEU A 31 3.22 7.08 4.46
C LEU A 31 3.87 6.40 5.65
N ASP A 32 3.92 7.11 6.78
CA ASP A 32 4.51 6.56 7.99
C ASP A 32 3.77 5.30 8.44
N VAL A 33 2.44 5.37 8.48
CA VAL A 33 1.62 4.21 8.83
C VAL A 33 1.84 3.06 7.86
N PHE A 34 1.87 3.38 6.57
CA PHE A 34 2.00 2.36 5.54
C PHE A 34 3.34 1.63 5.65
N TYR A 35 4.44 2.35 5.79
CA TYR A 35 5.75 1.73 5.83
C TYR A 35 6.01 0.94 7.10
N HIS A 36 5.25 1.21 8.16
CA HIS A 36 5.35 0.44 9.40
C HIS A 36 4.31 -0.67 9.48
N SER A 37 3.49 -0.82 8.43
CA SER A 37 2.43 -1.82 8.44
C SER A 37 2.94 -3.18 7.99
N GLU A 38 2.26 -4.22 8.45
CA GLU A 38 2.51 -5.56 7.98
C GLU A 38 2.15 -5.70 6.50
N LEU A 39 1.17 -4.93 6.05
CA LEU A 39 0.77 -4.93 4.65
C LEU A 39 1.94 -4.57 3.74
N TYR A 40 2.69 -3.52 4.07
CA TYR A 40 3.85 -3.14 3.29
C TYR A 40 4.86 -4.29 3.23
N LYS A 41 5.10 -4.93 4.36
CA LYS A 41 6.02 -6.05 4.42
C LYS A 41 5.58 -7.17 3.50
N LEU A 42 4.30 -7.54 3.55
CA LEU A 42 3.76 -8.61 2.71
C LEU A 42 3.86 -8.25 1.23
N MET A 43 3.54 -7.00 0.88
CA MET A 43 3.60 -6.57 -0.51
C MET A 43 5.03 -6.55 -1.03
N SER A 44 5.98 -6.07 -0.24
CA SER A 44 7.37 -5.99 -0.67
C SER A 44 8.00 -7.37 -0.81
N GLU A 45 7.52 -8.35 -0.06
CA GLU A 45 8.01 -9.71 -0.16
C GLU A 45 7.27 -10.53 -1.22
N GLY A 46 6.22 -9.96 -1.81
CA GLY A 46 5.44 -10.64 -2.84
C GLY A 46 4.60 -11.79 -2.32
N VAL A 47 4.31 -11.79 -1.02
CA VAL A 47 3.54 -12.86 -0.40
C VAL A 47 2.08 -12.78 -0.84
N SER A 48 1.54 -13.91 -1.28
CA SER A 48 0.11 -14.08 -1.58
C SER A 48 -0.41 -13.06 -2.61
N ASP A 49 0.47 -12.55 -3.46
CA ASP A 49 0.10 -11.61 -4.54
C ASP A 49 -0.72 -10.42 -4.02
N MET A 50 -0.38 -9.93 -2.85
CA MET A 50 -1.10 -8.81 -2.25
C MET A 50 -1.10 -7.58 -3.16
N HIS A 51 -0.05 -7.41 -3.96
CA HIS A 51 0.03 -6.27 -4.88
C HIS A 51 -1.03 -6.32 -5.99
N CYS A 52 -1.69 -7.46 -6.16
CA CYS A 52 -2.77 -7.62 -7.16
C CYS A 52 -4.14 -7.29 -6.59
N MET A 53 -4.24 -7.03 -5.30
CA MET A 53 -5.52 -6.71 -4.69
C MET A 53 -5.92 -5.27 -5.02
N SER A 54 -7.22 -4.98 -4.91
CA SER A 54 -7.70 -3.63 -5.18
C SER A 54 -7.15 -2.64 -4.16
N ASP A 55 -7.07 -1.37 -4.56
CA ASP A 55 -6.58 -0.33 -3.65
C ASP A 55 -7.46 -0.25 -2.41
N GLU A 56 -8.78 -0.35 -2.58
CA GLU A 56 -9.73 -0.28 -1.48
C GLU A 56 -9.52 -1.43 -0.50
N TYR A 57 -9.28 -2.62 -1.02
CA TYR A 57 -9.03 -3.78 -0.16
C TYR A 57 -7.77 -3.56 0.68
N LEU A 58 -6.70 -3.07 0.04
CA LEU A 58 -5.43 -2.87 0.71
C LEU A 58 -5.54 -1.79 1.78
N VAL A 59 -6.30 -0.72 1.51
CA VAL A 59 -6.52 0.33 2.49
C VAL A 59 -7.22 -0.22 3.72
N GLN A 60 -8.16 -1.13 3.54
CA GLN A 60 -8.86 -1.73 4.68
C GLN A 60 -7.94 -2.58 5.55
N GLU A 61 -6.84 -3.07 4.97
CA GLU A 61 -5.87 -3.87 5.72
C GLU A 61 -4.91 -3.00 6.53
N LEU A 62 -4.88 -1.72 6.26
CA LEU A 62 -4.09 -0.79 7.04
C LEU A 62 -4.84 -0.42 8.31
#